data_ed2be2e0f83d857eefbe92a6b4921645
#
_entry.id   ed2be2e0f83d857eefbe92a6b4921645
#
_cell.length_a   1.000
_cell.length_b   1.000
_cell.length_c   1.000
_cell.angle_alpha   90.00
_cell.angle_beta   90.00
_cell.angle_gamma   90.00
#
_symmetry.space_group_name_H-M   'P 1'
#
loop_
_entity.id
_entity.type
_entity.pdbx_description
1 polymer ?
#
loop_
_entity_poly.entity_id
_entity_poly.type
_entity_poly.pdbx_seq_one_letter_code
_entity_poly.pdbx_strand_id
1 'polypeptide(L)'
;VHHHHYAQQPGIVQPQPQQIMINPNTGLPQNVIVIQQPSSAPKVVGILLIIFGVFTIGGEVISIGDTLSFGGLFIVFSLVNIAASAGFITGGVMMTNYQKRGVHLALLMVVVSTIVGVASLTMMPEMLNEVADEQDLTQDERDNLDAYAGTVVGIGAVLLIVCNSACGLIIAIPLMISNSGLDDSSLFG
;
A
#
# COMPACT_ATOMS: atom_id res chain seq x y z
N VAL A 1 -14.55 -27.60 34.99
CA VAL A 1 -14.66 -27.60 33.51
C VAL A 1 -13.38 -26.98 32.97
N HIS A 2 -12.43 -27.83 32.51
CA HIS A 2 -11.19 -27.36 31.90
C HIS A 2 -11.42 -27.12 30.40
N HIS A 3 -11.37 -25.88 29.95
CA HIS A 3 -11.32 -25.54 28.56
C HIS A 3 -9.88 -25.74 28.04
N HIS A 4 -9.67 -26.78 27.27
CA HIS A 4 -8.43 -26.95 26.49
C HIS A 4 -8.46 -25.94 25.32
N HIS A 5 -7.60 -24.94 25.36
CA HIS A 5 -7.26 -24.15 24.20
C HIS A 5 -6.46 -25.05 23.25
N TYR A 6 -7.08 -25.51 22.19
CA TYR A 6 -6.36 -26.09 21.04
C TYR A 6 -5.57 -24.97 20.38
N ALA A 7 -4.25 -25.03 20.49
CA ALA A 7 -3.36 -24.24 19.66
C ALA A 7 -3.66 -24.56 18.19
N GLN A 8 -4.05 -23.56 17.41
CA GLN A 8 -4.25 -23.67 15.97
C GLN A 8 -2.94 -24.15 15.35
N GLN A 9 -2.97 -25.35 14.81
CA GLN A 9 -1.87 -25.96 14.06
C GLN A 9 -1.60 -25.09 12.82
N PRO A 10 -0.33 -24.74 12.50
CA PRO A 10 0.00 -24.04 11.26
C PRO A 10 -0.51 -24.82 10.07
N GLY A 11 -1.16 -24.13 9.13
CA GLY A 11 -1.88 -24.68 7.99
C GLY A 11 -1.13 -25.81 7.30
N ILE A 12 -1.83 -26.91 7.10
CA ILE A 12 -1.33 -28.08 6.36
C ILE A 12 -1.09 -27.63 4.91
N VAL A 13 0.18 -27.45 4.56
CA VAL A 13 0.61 -27.26 3.16
C VAL A 13 0.12 -28.48 2.39
N GLN A 14 -0.78 -28.27 1.44
CA GLN A 14 -1.28 -29.33 0.56
C GLN A 14 -0.10 -30.06 -0.08
N PRO A 15 0.04 -31.38 0.08
CA PRO A 15 1.18 -32.10 -0.46
C PRO A 15 1.13 -32.05 -1.98
N GLN A 16 2.11 -31.37 -2.58
CA GLN A 16 2.37 -31.48 -4.01
C GLN A 16 2.72 -32.94 -4.35
N PRO A 17 2.39 -33.40 -5.55
CA PRO A 17 2.69 -34.77 -5.97
C PRO A 17 4.20 -35.04 -5.79
N GLN A 18 4.52 -35.94 -4.88
CA GLN A 18 5.88 -36.37 -4.62
C GLN A 18 6.45 -37.01 -5.89
N GLN A 19 7.48 -36.41 -6.46
CA GLN A 19 8.27 -37.06 -7.49
C GLN A 19 9.04 -38.20 -6.82
N ILE A 20 8.61 -39.45 -7.05
CA ILE A 20 9.30 -40.64 -6.58
C ILE A 20 10.54 -40.82 -7.45
N MET A 21 11.71 -40.40 -6.96
CA MET A 21 12.99 -40.78 -7.58
C MET A 21 13.36 -42.17 -7.12
N ILE A 22 13.55 -43.07 -8.08
CA ILE A 22 14.05 -44.45 -7.81
C ILE A 22 15.57 -44.36 -7.72
N ASN A 23 16.14 -44.81 -6.61
CA ASN A 23 17.59 -44.90 -6.46
C ASN A 23 18.16 -45.95 -7.47
N PRO A 24 19.02 -45.55 -8.40
CA PRO A 24 19.50 -46.45 -9.45
C PRO A 24 20.34 -47.63 -8.93
N ASN A 25 20.88 -47.53 -7.69
CA ASN A 25 21.70 -48.57 -7.10
C ASN A 25 20.94 -49.60 -6.25
N THR A 26 19.75 -49.23 -5.74
CA THR A 26 18.99 -50.11 -4.83
C THR A 26 17.61 -50.45 -5.36
N GLY A 27 17.12 -49.80 -6.42
CA GLY A 27 15.79 -49.97 -6.97
C GLY A 27 14.64 -49.54 -6.03
N LEU A 28 14.96 -48.95 -4.86
CA LEU A 28 13.97 -48.55 -3.89
C LEU A 28 13.52 -47.11 -4.10
N PRO A 29 12.23 -46.80 -3.86
CA PRO A 29 11.75 -45.41 -3.95
C PRO A 29 12.41 -44.56 -2.87
N GLN A 30 13.10 -43.52 -3.30
CA GLN A 30 13.68 -42.52 -2.41
C GLN A 30 12.65 -41.42 -2.20
N ASN A 31 12.13 -41.31 -0.99
CA ASN A 31 11.24 -40.18 -0.63
C ASN A 31 12.07 -38.89 -0.58
N VAL A 32 12.18 -38.21 -1.71
CA VAL A 32 12.74 -36.85 -1.73
C VAL A 32 11.65 -35.89 -1.27
N ILE A 33 11.76 -35.42 -0.04
CA ILE A 33 10.92 -34.30 0.44
C ILE A 33 11.45 -33.05 -0.26
N VAL A 34 10.82 -32.66 -1.35
CA VAL A 34 11.08 -31.34 -1.99
C VAL A 34 10.49 -30.28 -1.09
N ILE A 35 11.32 -29.70 -0.22
CA ILE A 35 10.93 -28.52 0.56
C ILE A 35 10.87 -27.36 -0.42
N GLN A 36 9.66 -27.03 -0.87
CA GLN A 36 9.46 -25.89 -1.75
C GLN A 36 9.64 -24.61 -0.92
N GLN A 37 10.71 -23.88 -1.22
CA GLN A 37 11.01 -22.63 -0.53
C GLN A 37 9.94 -21.58 -0.90
N PRO A 38 9.35 -20.88 0.08
CA PRO A 38 8.37 -19.83 -0.20
C PRO A 38 8.98 -18.71 -1.04
N SER A 39 8.17 -18.12 -1.92
CA SER A 39 8.59 -17.02 -2.78
C SER A 39 9.07 -15.83 -1.95
N SER A 40 10.12 -15.14 -2.41
CA SER A 40 10.58 -13.90 -1.80
C SER A 40 9.71 -12.68 -2.13
N ALA A 41 8.72 -12.82 -3.02
CA ALA A 41 7.87 -11.71 -3.46
C ALA A 41 7.20 -10.93 -2.31
N PRO A 42 6.59 -11.57 -1.29
CA PRO A 42 6.01 -10.84 -0.17
C PRO A 42 7.04 -9.99 0.60
N LYS A 43 8.25 -10.51 0.77
CA LYS A 43 9.33 -9.76 1.44
C LYS A 43 9.75 -8.53 0.66
N VAL A 44 9.97 -8.69 -0.66
CA VAL A 44 10.40 -7.58 -1.51
C VAL A 44 9.35 -6.48 -1.54
N VAL A 45 8.08 -6.83 -1.78
CA VAL A 45 6.97 -5.88 -1.79
C VAL A 45 6.79 -5.24 -0.41
N GLY A 46 6.88 -6.02 0.67
CA GLY A 46 6.79 -5.51 2.04
C GLY A 46 7.88 -4.50 2.37
N ILE A 47 9.14 -4.75 1.97
CA ILE A 47 10.25 -3.79 2.16
C ILE A 47 10.00 -2.51 1.37
N LEU A 48 9.54 -2.59 0.12
CA LEU A 48 9.21 -1.42 -0.70
C LEU A 48 8.12 -0.57 -0.05
N LEU A 49 7.09 -1.20 0.53
CA LEU A 49 6.02 -0.51 1.26
C LEU A 49 6.53 0.21 2.51
N ILE A 50 7.44 -0.41 3.27
CA ILE A 50 8.05 0.22 4.45
C ILE A 50 8.84 1.46 4.03
N ILE A 51 9.70 1.33 3.01
CA ILE A 51 10.48 2.45 2.49
C ILE A 51 9.55 3.58 2.01
N PHE A 52 8.54 3.25 1.22
CA PHE A 52 7.56 4.22 0.73
C PHE A 52 6.85 4.94 1.89
N GLY A 53 6.34 4.20 2.88
CA GLY A 53 5.66 4.78 4.04
C GLY A 53 6.56 5.70 4.87
N VAL A 54 7.84 5.35 5.06
CA VAL A 54 8.81 6.20 5.75
C VAL A 54 9.06 7.51 4.98
N PHE A 55 9.26 7.44 3.66
CA PHE A 55 9.45 8.63 2.84
C PHE A 55 8.22 9.53 2.84
N THR A 56 7.02 8.97 2.80
CA THR A 56 5.77 9.74 2.83
C THR A 56 5.61 10.46 4.16
N ILE A 57 5.83 9.79 5.30
CA ILE A 57 5.80 10.44 6.62
C ILE A 57 6.86 11.55 6.69
N GLY A 58 8.07 11.28 6.20
CA GLY A 58 9.14 12.29 6.17
C GLY A 58 8.75 13.53 5.38
N GLY A 59 8.12 13.37 4.22
CA GLY A 59 7.59 14.47 3.41
C GLY A 59 6.52 15.29 4.15
N GLU A 60 5.56 14.61 4.78
CA GLU A 60 4.51 15.28 5.57
C GLU A 60 5.09 16.09 6.76
N VAL A 61 6.09 15.54 7.44
CA VAL A 61 6.74 16.24 8.55
C VAL A 61 7.47 17.50 8.08
N ILE A 62 8.12 17.43 6.92
CA ILE A 62 8.83 18.60 6.35
C ILE A 62 7.83 19.69 5.93
N SER A 63 6.69 19.32 5.36
CA SER A 63 5.67 20.27 4.88
C SER A 63 4.65 20.70 5.94
N ILE A 64 4.79 20.25 7.19
CA ILE A 64 3.81 20.56 8.26
C ILE A 64 3.67 22.06 8.51
N GLY A 65 4.75 22.83 8.37
CA GLY A 65 4.74 24.30 8.53
C GLY A 65 3.84 24.96 7.50
N ASP A 66 3.95 24.56 6.24
CA ASP A 66 3.14 25.08 5.15
C ASP A 66 1.66 24.63 5.32
N THR A 67 1.45 23.37 5.69
CA THR A 67 0.11 22.81 5.94
C THR A 67 -0.65 23.58 7.01
N LEU A 68 0.04 24.04 8.07
CA LEU A 68 -0.57 24.82 9.14
C LEU A 68 -1.02 26.21 8.67
N SER A 69 -0.37 26.80 7.67
CA SER A 69 -0.72 28.12 7.11
C SER A 69 -1.97 28.07 6.21
N PHE A 70 -2.27 26.91 5.58
CA PHE A 70 -3.41 26.72 4.69
C PHE A 70 -4.74 26.38 5.39
N GLY A 71 -4.76 26.28 6.73
CA GLY A 71 -5.99 26.11 7.51
C GLY A 71 -6.33 24.69 7.92
N GLY A 72 -7.38 24.55 8.74
CA GLY A 72 -7.69 23.32 9.49
C GLY A 72 -8.00 22.09 8.66
N LEU A 73 -8.56 22.24 7.45
CA LEU A 73 -8.91 21.10 6.59
C LEU A 73 -7.67 20.39 6.03
N PHE A 74 -6.62 21.14 5.69
CA PHE A 74 -5.34 20.57 5.23
C PHE A 74 -4.65 19.78 6.33
N ILE A 75 -4.79 20.20 7.59
CA ILE A 75 -4.30 19.44 8.74
C ILE A 75 -5.00 18.08 8.81
N VAL A 76 -6.30 18.03 8.54
CA VAL A 76 -7.04 16.75 8.52
C VAL A 76 -6.51 15.82 7.41
N PHE A 77 -6.29 16.35 6.20
CA PHE A 77 -5.71 15.57 5.10
C PHE A 77 -4.30 15.06 5.42
N SER A 78 -3.44 15.90 6.00
CA SER A 78 -2.10 15.51 6.42
C SER A 78 -2.14 14.41 7.49
N LEU A 79 -3.02 14.51 8.48
CA LEU A 79 -3.20 13.47 9.49
C LEU A 79 -3.66 12.14 8.88
N VAL A 80 -4.59 12.18 7.92
CA VAL A 80 -5.03 10.96 7.21
C VAL A 80 -3.90 10.36 6.39
N ASN A 81 -3.08 11.18 5.72
CA ASN A 81 -1.91 10.73 4.97
C ASN A 81 -0.87 10.08 5.89
N ILE A 82 -0.60 10.66 7.06
CA ILE A 82 0.29 10.06 8.07
C ILE A 82 -0.26 8.72 8.54
N ALA A 83 -1.56 8.63 8.83
CA ALA A 83 -2.20 7.39 9.23
C ALA A 83 -2.15 6.31 8.12
N ALA A 84 -2.39 6.70 6.87
CA ALA A 84 -2.26 5.80 5.72
C ALA A 84 -0.83 5.30 5.54
N SER A 85 0.16 6.19 5.72
CA SER A 85 1.59 5.85 5.64
C SER A 85 2.02 4.89 6.75
N ALA A 86 1.52 5.09 7.97
CA ALA A 86 1.70 4.12 9.07
C ALA A 86 1.04 2.77 8.74
N GLY A 87 -0.10 2.78 8.06
CA GLY A 87 -0.76 1.59 7.54
C GLY A 87 0.08 0.86 6.47
N PHE A 88 0.75 1.58 5.57
CA PHE A 88 1.70 0.98 4.60
C PHE A 88 2.90 0.34 5.30
N ILE A 89 3.48 1.00 6.30
CA ILE A 89 4.59 0.43 7.08
C ILE A 89 4.14 -0.84 7.80
N THR A 90 3.00 -0.80 8.48
CA THR A 90 2.44 -1.95 9.20
C THR A 90 2.13 -3.11 8.26
N GLY A 91 1.46 -2.82 7.12
CA GLY A 91 1.18 -3.78 6.08
C GLY A 91 2.46 -4.39 5.49
N GLY A 92 3.48 -3.56 5.26
CA GLY A 92 4.80 -4.00 4.79
C GLY A 92 5.49 -4.95 5.77
N VAL A 93 5.48 -4.62 7.08
CA VAL A 93 6.03 -5.50 8.13
C VAL A 93 5.27 -6.83 8.17
N MET A 94 3.95 -6.81 8.09
CA MET A 94 3.15 -8.05 8.04
C MET A 94 3.48 -8.89 6.80
N MET A 95 3.68 -8.26 5.63
CA MET A 95 4.05 -8.96 4.40
C MET A 95 5.46 -9.57 4.47
N THR A 96 6.42 -8.90 5.08
CA THR A 96 7.77 -9.47 5.30
C THR A 96 7.73 -10.70 6.21
N ASN A 97 6.73 -10.80 7.08
CA ASN A 97 6.43 -11.96 7.93
C ASN A 97 5.46 -12.95 7.27
N TYR A 98 5.23 -12.85 5.95
CA TYR A 98 4.34 -13.71 5.18
C TYR A 98 2.87 -13.71 5.63
N GLN A 99 2.40 -12.64 6.26
CA GLN A 99 1.00 -12.50 6.67
C GLN A 99 0.15 -11.92 5.54
N LYS A 100 -0.86 -12.66 5.11
CA LYS A 100 -1.81 -12.24 4.07
C LYS A 100 -2.58 -10.96 4.44
N ARG A 101 -2.86 -10.76 5.73
CA ARG A 101 -3.48 -9.53 6.25
C ARG A 101 -2.71 -8.27 5.85
N GLY A 102 -1.37 -8.35 5.76
CA GLY A 102 -0.53 -7.23 5.35
C GLY A 102 -0.85 -6.73 3.95
N VAL A 103 -1.13 -7.66 3.02
CA VAL A 103 -1.54 -7.32 1.64
C VAL A 103 -2.88 -6.59 1.64
N HIS A 104 -3.88 -7.13 2.36
CA HIS A 104 -5.20 -6.50 2.44
C HIS A 104 -5.15 -5.12 3.09
N LEU A 105 -4.36 -4.97 4.17
CA LEU A 105 -4.16 -3.68 4.81
C LEU A 105 -3.51 -2.67 3.85
N ALA A 106 -2.45 -3.07 3.14
CA ALA A 106 -1.79 -2.19 2.18
C ALA A 106 -2.73 -1.77 1.04
N LEU A 107 -3.52 -2.70 0.49
CA LEU A 107 -4.53 -2.39 -0.53
C LEU A 107 -5.60 -1.41 -0.01
N LEU A 108 -6.07 -1.59 1.22
CA LEU A 108 -6.99 -0.66 1.86
C LEU A 108 -6.37 0.75 1.95
N MET A 109 -5.09 0.85 2.33
CA MET A 109 -4.40 2.13 2.42
C MET A 109 -4.22 2.79 1.05
N VAL A 110 -4.01 2.02 -0.04
CA VAL A 110 -4.01 2.56 -1.42
C VAL A 110 -5.34 3.21 -1.75
N VAL A 111 -6.46 2.57 -1.41
CA VAL A 111 -7.79 3.13 -1.65
C VAL A 111 -8.00 4.42 -0.86
N VAL A 112 -7.66 4.41 0.44
CA VAL A 112 -7.76 5.59 1.31
C VAL A 112 -6.91 6.74 0.76
N SER A 113 -5.64 6.48 0.42
CA SER A 113 -4.74 7.50 -0.14
C SER A 113 -5.24 8.05 -1.46
N THR A 114 -5.87 7.22 -2.31
CA THR A 114 -6.45 7.68 -3.58
C THR A 114 -7.62 8.64 -3.32
N ILE A 115 -8.52 8.29 -2.42
CA ILE A 115 -9.68 9.13 -2.07
C ILE A 115 -9.21 10.48 -1.51
N VAL A 116 -8.27 10.47 -0.55
CA VAL A 116 -7.72 11.69 0.06
C VAL A 116 -6.97 12.52 -0.97
N GLY A 117 -6.16 11.90 -1.82
CA GLY A 117 -5.42 12.60 -2.87
C GLY A 117 -6.34 13.28 -3.89
N VAL A 118 -7.41 12.59 -4.34
CA VAL A 118 -8.41 13.20 -5.23
C VAL A 118 -9.14 14.36 -4.52
N ALA A 119 -9.54 14.17 -3.26
CA ALA A 119 -10.20 15.21 -2.48
C ALA A 119 -9.30 16.46 -2.31
N SER A 120 -8.00 16.26 -2.04
CA SER A 120 -7.04 17.36 -1.92
C SER A 120 -6.87 18.13 -3.24
N LEU A 121 -6.84 17.42 -4.37
CA LEU A 121 -6.75 18.07 -5.69
C LEU A 121 -7.98 18.89 -6.02
N THR A 122 -9.18 18.46 -5.64
CA THR A 122 -10.41 19.22 -5.91
C THR A 122 -10.50 20.54 -5.13
N MET A 123 -9.73 20.68 -4.04
CA MET A 123 -9.65 21.92 -3.24
C MET A 123 -8.57 22.88 -3.73
N MET A 124 -7.70 22.46 -4.64
CA MET A 124 -6.61 23.28 -5.15
C MET A 124 -7.07 24.61 -5.78
N PRO A 125 -8.17 24.67 -6.57
CA PRO A 125 -8.64 25.93 -7.13
C PRO A 125 -9.03 26.97 -6.06
N GLU A 126 -9.68 26.53 -4.97
CA GLU A 126 -10.06 27.43 -3.87
C GLU A 126 -8.84 28.04 -3.19
N MET A 127 -7.78 27.25 -2.96
CA MET A 127 -6.52 27.74 -2.42
C MET A 127 -5.84 28.76 -3.33
N LEU A 128 -5.81 28.48 -4.63
CA LEU A 128 -5.20 29.39 -5.59
C LEU A 128 -5.96 30.71 -5.68
N ASN A 129 -7.28 30.70 -5.55
CA ASN A 129 -8.09 31.90 -5.48
C ASN A 129 -7.80 32.73 -4.22
N GLU A 130 -7.64 32.07 -3.06
CA GLU A 130 -7.26 32.74 -1.80
C GLU A 130 -5.89 33.44 -1.93
N VAL A 131 -4.90 32.76 -2.50
CA VAL A 131 -3.59 33.36 -2.80
C VAL A 131 -3.68 34.48 -3.82
N ALA A 132 -4.55 34.35 -4.83
CA ALA A 132 -4.78 35.41 -5.83
C ALA A 132 -5.40 36.68 -5.21
N ASP A 133 -6.27 36.50 -4.23
CA ASP A 133 -6.86 37.61 -3.47
C ASP A 133 -5.83 38.34 -2.58
N GLU A 134 -4.96 37.56 -1.91
CA GLU A 134 -3.88 38.14 -1.08
C GLU A 134 -2.83 38.90 -1.92
N GLN A 135 -2.61 38.50 -3.18
CA GLN A 135 -1.62 39.13 -4.06
C GLN A 135 -2.18 40.23 -4.97
N ASP A 136 -3.46 40.61 -4.81
CA ASP A 136 -4.14 41.62 -5.64
C ASP A 136 -3.97 41.38 -7.16
N LEU A 137 -4.04 40.13 -7.61
CA LEU A 137 -3.86 39.79 -9.02
C LEU A 137 -4.93 40.41 -9.91
N THR A 138 -4.51 40.82 -11.11
CA THR A 138 -5.40 41.33 -12.14
C THR A 138 -6.34 40.25 -12.66
N GLN A 139 -7.46 40.63 -13.31
CA GLN A 139 -8.42 39.67 -13.83
C GLN A 139 -7.79 38.73 -14.85
N ASP A 140 -6.94 39.21 -15.75
CA ASP A 140 -6.26 38.39 -16.74
C ASP A 140 -5.32 37.34 -16.09
N GLU A 141 -4.67 37.71 -14.98
CA GLU A 141 -3.81 36.79 -14.22
C GLU A 141 -4.63 35.72 -13.49
N ARG A 142 -5.80 36.10 -12.96
CA ARG A 142 -6.75 35.13 -12.34
C ARG A 142 -7.28 34.13 -13.34
N ASP A 143 -7.71 34.57 -14.52
CA ASP A 143 -8.22 33.70 -15.58
C ASP A 143 -7.14 32.68 -16.04
N ASN A 144 -5.89 33.13 -16.12
CA ASN A 144 -4.77 32.24 -16.41
C ASN A 144 -4.50 31.25 -15.27
N LEU A 145 -4.61 31.68 -14.01
CA LEU A 145 -4.43 30.84 -12.83
C LEU A 145 -5.50 29.75 -12.76
N ASP A 146 -6.77 30.11 -13.03
CA ASP A 146 -7.88 29.16 -13.07
C ASP A 146 -7.73 28.10 -14.17
N ALA A 147 -7.32 28.53 -15.37
CA ALA A 147 -7.03 27.62 -16.48
C ALA A 147 -5.89 26.65 -16.14
N TYR A 148 -4.84 27.16 -15.48
CA TYR A 148 -3.72 26.35 -15.01
C TYR A 148 -4.16 25.38 -13.91
N ALA A 149 -4.92 25.85 -12.91
CA ALA A 149 -5.45 25.02 -11.83
C ALA A 149 -6.31 23.87 -12.37
N GLY A 150 -7.24 24.16 -13.29
CA GLY A 150 -8.09 23.14 -13.91
C GLY A 150 -7.26 22.07 -14.65
N THR A 151 -6.22 22.49 -15.36
CA THR A 151 -5.31 21.56 -16.06
C THR A 151 -4.53 20.68 -15.07
N VAL A 152 -3.96 21.28 -14.02
CA VAL A 152 -3.19 20.57 -13.00
C VAL A 152 -4.06 19.58 -12.24
N VAL A 153 -5.27 19.97 -11.86
CA VAL A 153 -6.24 19.09 -11.18
C VAL A 153 -6.62 17.92 -12.09
N GLY A 154 -6.93 18.16 -13.36
CA GLY A 154 -7.31 17.11 -14.29
C GLY A 154 -6.20 16.10 -14.55
N ILE A 155 -5.01 16.58 -14.92
CA ILE A 155 -3.85 15.70 -15.17
C ILE A 155 -3.40 15.03 -13.87
N GLY A 156 -3.36 15.78 -12.76
CA GLY A 156 -2.96 15.27 -11.45
C GLY A 156 -3.87 14.14 -10.97
N ALA A 157 -5.18 14.27 -11.11
CA ALA A 157 -6.14 13.22 -10.74
C ALA A 157 -5.93 11.95 -11.57
N VAL A 158 -5.76 12.08 -12.89
CA VAL A 158 -5.49 10.92 -13.76
C VAL A 158 -4.19 10.23 -13.37
N LEU A 159 -3.10 10.98 -13.20
CA LEU A 159 -1.80 10.42 -12.80
C LEU A 159 -1.89 9.74 -11.44
N LEU A 160 -2.56 10.36 -10.46
CA LEU A 160 -2.74 9.80 -9.11
C LEU A 160 -3.48 8.46 -9.17
N ILE A 161 -4.58 8.37 -9.91
CA ILE A 161 -5.36 7.14 -10.06
C ILE A 161 -4.53 6.06 -10.76
N VAL A 162 -3.83 6.40 -11.84
CA VAL A 162 -2.99 5.45 -12.59
C VAL A 162 -1.84 4.93 -11.72
N CYS A 163 -1.11 5.83 -11.05
CA CYS A 163 0.00 5.45 -10.17
C CYS A 163 -0.46 4.58 -9.00
N ASN A 164 -1.55 4.97 -8.32
CA ASN A 164 -2.10 4.17 -7.22
C ASN A 164 -2.64 2.82 -7.68
N SER A 165 -3.26 2.75 -8.87
CA SER A 165 -3.70 1.47 -9.45
C SER A 165 -2.51 0.56 -9.75
N ALA A 166 -1.43 1.10 -10.33
CA ALA A 166 -0.19 0.35 -10.57
C ALA A 166 0.43 -0.14 -9.26
N CYS A 167 0.50 0.72 -8.24
CA CYS A 167 0.96 0.33 -6.90
C CYS A 167 0.10 -0.78 -6.29
N GLY A 168 -1.23 -0.67 -6.40
CA GLY A 168 -2.17 -1.70 -5.94
C GLY A 168 -1.95 -3.05 -6.63
N LEU A 169 -1.69 -3.05 -7.94
CA LEU A 169 -1.37 -4.27 -8.68
C LEU A 169 -0.05 -4.90 -8.18
N ILE A 170 0.99 -4.10 -7.95
CA ILE A 170 2.27 -4.58 -7.41
C ILE A 170 2.08 -5.20 -6.02
N ILE A 171 1.29 -4.56 -5.16
CA ILE A 171 0.96 -5.05 -3.82
C ILE A 171 0.17 -6.37 -3.89
N ALA A 172 -0.66 -6.55 -4.92
CA ALA A 172 -1.45 -7.76 -5.11
C ALA A 172 -0.64 -8.95 -5.67
N ILE A 173 0.56 -8.72 -6.25
CA ILE A 173 1.41 -9.79 -6.84
C ILE A 173 1.57 -10.99 -5.90
N PRO A 174 1.89 -10.82 -4.59
CA PRO A 174 2.04 -11.96 -3.69
C PRO A 174 0.79 -12.84 -3.55
N LEU A 175 -0.42 -12.29 -3.75
CA LEU A 175 -1.66 -13.06 -3.74
C LEU A 175 -1.86 -13.91 -4.99
N MET A 176 -1.24 -13.52 -6.11
CA MET A 176 -1.36 -14.22 -7.39
C MET A 176 -0.36 -15.37 -7.54
N ILE A 177 0.67 -15.39 -6.72
CA ILE A 177 1.71 -16.43 -6.76
C ILE A 177 1.25 -17.63 -5.95
N SER A 178 1.09 -18.80 -6.59
CA SER A 178 0.61 -20.05 -5.97
C SER A 178 1.48 -20.53 -4.82
N ASN A 179 2.75 -20.15 -4.77
CA ASN A 179 3.72 -20.51 -3.73
C ASN A 179 4.28 -19.27 -3.02
N SER A 180 3.44 -18.30 -2.73
CA SER A 180 3.85 -17.07 -2.05
C SER A 180 4.32 -17.31 -0.61
N GLY A 181 3.90 -18.41 0.02
CA GLY A 181 4.16 -18.70 1.43
C GLY A 181 3.34 -17.84 2.40
N LEU A 182 2.38 -17.04 1.88
CA LEU A 182 1.46 -16.29 2.74
C LEU A 182 0.59 -17.23 3.55
N ASP A 183 0.33 -16.85 4.79
CA ASP A 183 -0.61 -17.56 5.67
C ASP A 183 -2.07 -17.38 5.19
N ASP A 184 -3.01 -18.09 5.85
CA ASP A 184 -4.44 -17.99 5.54
C ASP A 184 -5.13 -16.87 6.33
N SER A 185 -4.37 -15.94 6.93
CA SER A 185 -4.94 -14.86 7.72
C SER A 185 -5.80 -13.92 6.87
N SER A 186 -6.96 -13.55 7.40
CA SER A 186 -7.80 -12.51 6.80
C SER A 186 -7.79 -11.24 7.65
N LEU A 187 -8.18 -10.09 7.06
CA LEU A 187 -8.20 -8.81 7.76
C LEU A 187 -9.30 -8.78 8.84
N PHE A 188 -10.37 -9.55 8.65
CA PHE A 188 -11.57 -9.53 9.49
C PHE A 188 -11.88 -10.87 10.20
N GLY A 189 -10.93 -11.76 10.34
CA GLY A 189 -11.06 -13.01 11.09
C GLY A 189 -10.84 -14.26 10.29
#